data_48c11ff0ef6ab99bae4dfea20877f8a2
#
_entry.id   48c11ff0ef6ab99bae4dfea20877f8a2
#
_cell.length_a   1.000
_cell.length_b   1.000
_cell.length_c   1.000
_cell.angle_alpha   90.00
_cell.angle_beta   90.00
_cell.angle_gamma   90.00
#
_symmetry.space_group_name_H-M   'P 1'
#
loop_
_entity.id
_entity.type
_entity.pdbx_description
1 polymer ?
#
loop_
_entity_poly.entity_id
_entity_poly.type
_entity_poly.pdbx_seq_one_letter_code
_entity_poly.pdbx_strand_id
1 'polypeptide(L)'
;MSQEIRNLEPKALWNKFADLNAVPRPSKKEERVIEFMKNFGSSLGLETFEDEIRNVIIRKPATPGMENRKAIVMQGHLDMVHQKNGDTVFDFDTQGIDMYVDGDWVRARGTTLGADNGLGVATIMAILESTDIPHPAIEALFTIDEETGMTGALNLKGGILQGQILLNLDTEEDDEIDIGCAGGIDVTATRTYHEEEVPEGSVGHIITVKGLNGGHSGMDINKGLGNANKIMNRLLFDAFENFGLQVVEINGGSLRNAIPRESVAKVIISEMFDEAYIFDMQEIINDIKAEYKTTEPNLSIEIVKCDLPEKVMDLGVQEGIIRAIYAAHNGVYRMSADMDDLVETSNNIARVIVKDGEILIGCLTRSSVETSKFDLANALRSAFELVGCEVELSGSYPGWTPNVNSEILEVLKEIYEKQNNEKPKVVACHAGLECGILGTNYPEMDMISFGPTIHGAHSPDERASISSAQKYWKFVLEILSNIPVK
;
A
#
# COMPACT_ATOMS: atom_id res chain seq x y z
N MET A 1 -20.01 -17.05 -18.20
CA MET A 1 -18.63 -17.34 -17.73
C MET A 1 -17.92 -18.19 -18.76
N SER A 2 -16.73 -17.82 -19.13
CA SER A 2 -15.97 -18.46 -20.20
C SER A 2 -15.57 -19.88 -19.81
N GLN A 3 -16.01 -20.87 -20.57
CA GLN A 3 -15.58 -22.28 -20.47
C GLN A 3 -14.07 -22.40 -20.69
N GLU A 4 -13.46 -21.42 -21.33
CA GLU A 4 -12.04 -21.30 -21.61
C GLU A 4 -11.21 -21.24 -20.32
N ILE A 5 -11.61 -20.42 -19.34
CA ILE A 5 -10.92 -20.31 -18.03
C ILE A 5 -10.94 -21.66 -17.30
N ARG A 6 -12.07 -22.37 -17.33
CA ARG A 6 -12.22 -23.66 -16.65
C ARG A 6 -11.40 -24.79 -17.28
N ASN A 7 -10.91 -24.61 -18.50
CA ASN A 7 -10.08 -25.57 -19.21
C ASN A 7 -8.57 -25.35 -18.97
N LEU A 8 -8.18 -24.25 -18.33
CA LEU A 8 -6.79 -23.95 -17.98
C LEU A 8 -6.27 -24.94 -16.93
N GLU A 9 -4.96 -25.23 -17.00
CA GLU A 9 -4.27 -26.01 -15.96
C GLU A 9 -3.58 -25.09 -14.96
N PRO A 10 -3.63 -25.40 -13.65
CA PRO A 10 -4.31 -26.57 -13.05
C PRO A 10 -5.84 -26.34 -12.96
N LYS A 11 -6.59 -27.31 -13.42
CA LYS A 11 -8.07 -27.21 -13.47
C LYS A 11 -8.69 -26.94 -12.09
N ALA A 12 -8.13 -27.53 -11.04
CA ALA A 12 -8.64 -27.35 -9.69
C ALA A 12 -8.65 -25.86 -9.30
N LEU A 13 -7.54 -25.16 -9.53
CA LEU A 13 -7.39 -23.73 -9.24
C LEU A 13 -8.35 -22.88 -10.09
N TRP A 14 -8.29 -23.02 -11.42
CA TRP A 14 -9.04 -22.16 -12.33
C TRP A 14 -10.54 -22.36 -12.25
N ASN A 15 -11.01 -23.57 -11.91
CA ASN A 15 -12.44 -23.80 -11.66
C ASN A 15 -12.90 -23.06 -10.39
N LYS A 16 -12.12 -23.09 -9.30
CA LYS A 16 -12.47 -22.37 -8.08
C LYS A 16 -12.38 -20.85 -8.27
N PHE A 17 -11.40 -20.38 -9.02
CA PHE A 17 -11.33 -18.96 -9.39
C PHE A 17 -12.55 -18.51 -10.22
N ALA A 18 -12.98 -19.33 -11.17
CA ALA A 18 -14.18 -19.05 -11.93
C ALA A 18 -15.47 -19.12 -11.10
N ASP A 19 -15.55 -20.02 -10.10
CA ASP A 19 -16.69 -20.10 -9.17
C ASP A 19 -16.73 -18.86 -8.27
N LEU A 20 -15.58 -18.46 -7.71
CA LEU A 20 -15.45 -17.27 -6.85
C LEU A 20 -15.80 -15.98 -7.62
N ASN A 21 -15.26 -15.79 -8.81
CA ASN A 21 -15.50 -14.60 -9.63
C ASN A 21 -16.92 -14.51 -10.25
N ALA A 22 -17.72 -15.58 -10.11
CA ALA A 22 -19.15 -15.53 -10.38
C ALA A 22 -19.93 -14.82 -9.28
N VAL A 23 -19.33 -14.67 -8.08
CA VAL A 23 -19.96 -14.07 -6.92
C VAL A 23 -19.47 -12.61 -6.81
N PRO A 24 -20.37 -11.61 -6.84
CA PRO A 24 -20.04 -10.24 -6.56
C PRO A 24 -19.42 -10.08 -5.16
N ARG A 25 -18.22 -9.46 -5.08
CA ARG A 25 -17.46 -9.33 -3.85
C ARG A 25 -16.66 -8.02 -3.70
N PRO A 26 -17.25 -6.86 -4.08
CA PRO A 26 -16.56 -5.60 -3.91
C PRO A 26 -16.34 -5.31 -2.42
N SER A 27 -15.21 -4.69 -2.08
CA SER A 27 -14.86 -4.32 -0.70
C SER A 27 -16.02 -3.60 -0.01
N LYS A 28 -16.26 -3.93 1.26
CA LYS A 28 -17.40 -3.48 2.11
C LYS A 28 -18.79 -3.98 1.72
N LYS A 29 -18.87 -4.94 0.78
CA LYS A 29 -20.13 -5.59 0.36
C LYS A 29 -19.93 -7.09 0.17
N GLU A 30 -19.27 -7.74 1.09
CA GLU A 30 -18.83 -9.13 1.03
C GLU A 30 -19.89 -10.15 1.45
N GLU A 31 -21.13 -9.74 1.79
CA GLU A 31 -22.17 -10.65 2.31
C GLU A 31 -22.39 -11.88 1.44
N ARG A 32 -22.34 -11.72 0.11
CA ARG A 32 -22.57 -12.81 -0.84
C ARG A 32 -21.42 -13.80 -0.88
N VAL A 33 -20.19 -13.29 -0.89
CA VAL A 33 -19.00 -14.16 -0.92
C VAL A 33 -18.76 -14.85 0.42
N ILE A 34 -19.10 -14.20 1.54
CA ILE A 34 -19.10 -14.81 2.87
C ILE A 34 -20.07 -16.01 2.90
N GLU A 35 -21.31 -15.82 2.45
CA GLU A 35 -22.30 -16.90 2.41
C GLU A 35 -21.91 -18.01 1.42
N PHE A 36 -21.33 -17.63 0.25
CA PHE A 36 -20.77 -18.58 -0.70
C PHE A 36 -19.67 -19.44 -0.04
N MET A 37 -18.74 -18.84 0.69
CA MET A 37 -17.63 -19.55 1.33
C MET A 37 -18.10 -20.45 2.47
N LYS A 38 -19.07 -20.00 3.27
CA LYS A 38 -19.71 -20.83 4.34
C LYS A 38 -20.40 -22.06 3.75
N ASN A 39 -21.16 -21.85 2.67
CA ASN A 39 -21.85 -22.96 1.97
C ASN A 39 -20.84 -23.92 1.33
N PHE A 40 -19.74 -23.41 0.79
CA PHE A 40 -18.65 -24.21 0.24
C PHE A 40 -18.06 -25.14 1.31
N GLY A 41 -17.59 -24.61 2.45
CA GLY A 41 -17.01 -25.42 3.53
C GLY A 41 -18.00 -26.43 4.10
N SER A 42 -19.26 -26.01 4.32
CA SER A 42 -20.33 -26.89 4.82
C SER A 42 -20.65 -28.02 3.84
N SER A 43 -20.63 -27.75 2.52
CA SER A 43 -20.89 -28.78 1.48
C SER A 43 -19.83 -29.88 1.46
N LEU A 44 -18.62 -29.57 1.91
CA LEU A 44 -17.50 -30.53 2.07
C LEU A 44 -17.57 -31.31 3.39
N GLY A 45 -18.51 -30.98 4.26
CA GLY A 45 -18.61 -31.56 5.62
C GLY A 45 -17.51 -31.10 6.56
N LEU A 46 -16.85 -29.99 6.27
CA LEU A 46 -15.79 -29.42 7.09
C LEU A 46 -16.35 -28.48 8.17
N GLU A 47 -15.67 -28.41 9.31
CA GLU A 47 -15.99 -27.41 10.34
C GLU A 47 -15.84 -26.01 9.74
N THR A 48 -16.94 -25.27 9.70
CA THR A 48 -17.02 -23.96 9.06
C THR A 48 -17.78 -22.99 9.95
N PHE A 49 -17.17 -21.85 10.25
CA PHE A 49 -17.82 -20.82 11.06
C PHE A 49 -17.37 -19.41 10.62
N GLU A 50 -18.16 -18.45 11.01
CA GLU A 50 -17.95 -17.02 10.81
C GLU A 50 -17.60 -16.41 12.18
N ASP A 51 -16.56 -15.58 12.26
CA ASP A 51 -16.23 -14.87 13.50
C ASP A 51 -17.10 -13.62 13.67
N GLU A 52 -16.89 -12.87 14.75
CA GLU A 52 -17.72 -11.70 15.08
C GLU A 52 -17.60 -10.56 14.06
N ILE A 53 -16.48 -10.48 13.33
CA ILE A 53 -16.25 -9.45 12.32
C ILE A 53 -16.58 -9.95 10.89
N ARG A 54 -17.02 -11.21 10.77
CA ARG A 54 -17.44 -11.86 9.54
C ARG A 54 -16.33 -12.49 8.69
N ASN A 55 -15.12 -12.67 9.23
CA ASN A 55 -14.16 -13.57 8.61
C ASN A 55 -14.70 -14.99 8.59
N VAL A 56 -14.37 -15.75 7.55
CA VAL A 56 -14.78 -17.16 7.46
C VAL A 56 -13.60 -18.07 7.76
N ILE A 57 -13.77 -19.01 8.67
CA ILE A 57 -12.76 -20.00 9.02
C ILE A 57 -13.28 -21.39 8.67
N ILE A 58 -12.47 -22.18 7.93
CA ILE A 58 -12.78 -23.56 7.57
C ILE A 58 -11.63 -24.45 8.02
N ARG A 59 -11.94 -25.50 8.81
CA ARG A 59 -10.92 -26.42 9.33
C ARG A 59 -10.97 -27.76 8.62
N LYS A 60 -9.80 -28.20 8.14
CA LYS A 60 -9.61 -29.50 7.49
C LYS A 60 -8.61 -30.33 8.28
N PRO A 61 -8.95 -31.56 8.74
CA PRO A 61 -8.01 -32.45 9.39
C PRO A 61 -6.82 -32.82 8.51
N ALA A 62 -5.68 -33.16 9.12
CA ALA A 62 -4.52 -33.66 8.39
C ALA A 62 -4.88 -34.91 7.58
N THR A 63 -4.25 -35.05 6.43
CA THR A 63 -4.30 -36.30 5.64
C THR A 63 -3.49 -37.40 6.32
N PRO A 64 -3.83 -38.69 6.08
CA PRO A 64 -3.11 -39.82 6.68
C PRO A 64 -1.59 -39.72 6.46
N GLY A 65 -0.84 -39.81 7.57
CA GLY A 65 0.63 -39.70 7.59
C GLY A 65 1.17 -38.26 7.73
N MET A 66 0.30 -37.26 7.83
CA MET A 66 0.69 -35.84 8.03
C MET A 66 0.32 -35.29 9.42
N GLU A 67 -0.19 -36.12 10.31
CA GLU A 67 -0.72 -35.72 11.62
C GLU A 67 0.37 -35.21 12.58
N ASN A 68 1.63 -35.61 12.35
CA ASN A 68 2.79 -35.20 13.14
C ASN A 68 3.42 -33.87 12.66
N ARG A 69 2.88 -33.29 11.61
CA ARG A 69 3.33 -32.00 11.08
C ARG A 69 2.69 -30.84 11.87
N LYS A 70 3.36 -29.69 11.89
CA LYS A 70 2.77 -28.44 12.44
C LYS A 70 1.47 -28.14 11.72
N ALA A 71 0.45 -27.71 12.46
CA ALA A 71 -0.78 -27.21 11.83
C ALA A 71 -0.50 -25.87 11.16
N ILE A 72 -1.16 -25.64 10.04
CA ILE A 72 -0.99 -24.41 9.25
C ILE A 72 -2.28 -23.60 9.16
N VAL A 73 -2.13 -22.29 9.05
CA VAL A 73 -3.17 -21.38 8.56
C VAL A 73 -2.87 -21.08 7.10
N MET A 74 -3.85 -21.22 6.20
CA MET A 74 -3.79 -20.71 4.85
C MET A 74 -4.72 -19.51 4.77
N GLN A 75 -4.20 -18.35 4.36
CA GLN A 75 -4.95 -17.11 4.47
C GLN A 75 -5.01 -16.37 3.11
N GLY A 76 -6.16 -15.76 2.85
CA GLY A 76 -6.41 -14.84 1.77
C GLY A 76 -7.68 -14.02 2.04
N HIS A 77 -7.83 -12.87 1.34
CA HIS A 77 -8.99 -12.00 1.54
C HIS A 77 -10.09 -12.24 0.49
N LEU A 78 -11.35 -12.05 0.92
CA LEU A 78 -12.52 -12.34 0.09
C LEU A 78 -12.91 -11.19 -0.83
N ASP A 79 -12.66 -9.97 -0.43
CA ASP A 79 -13.01 -8.77 -1.19
C ASP A 79 -12.11 -8.55 -2.41
N MET A 80 -12.42 -7.56 -3.19
CA MET A 80 -11.60 -7.11 -4.32
C MET A 80 -11.84 -5.62 -4.57
N VAL A 81 -10.83 -4.93 -5.08
CA VAL A 81 -10.98 -3.58 -5.63
C VAL A 81 -11.93 -3.60 -6.82
N HIS A 82 -12.85 -2.65 -6.87
CA HIS A 82 -13.93 -2.58 -7.87
C HIS A 82 -13.78 -1.34 -8.77
N GLN A 83 -12.87 -1.45 -9.74
CA GLN A 83 -12.62 -0.42 -10.75
C GLN A 83 -13.06 -0.86 -12.14
N LYS A 84 -13.52 0.09 -12.96
CA LYS A 84 -13.89 -0.14 -14.36
C LYS A 84 -13.53 1.04 -15.25
N ASN A 85 -13.34 0.79 -16.55
CA ASN A 85 -13.17 1.85 -17.54
C ASN A 85 -14.41 2.72 -17.63
N GLY A 86 -14.24 3.99 -17.97
CA GLY A 86 -15.34 4.98 -18.01
C GLY A 86 -16.45 4.66 -19.01
N ASP A 87 -16.17 3.89 -20.04
CA ASP A 87 -17.11 3.42 -21.07
C ASP A 87 -17.71 2.04 -20.77
N THR A 88 -17.24 1.35 -19.72
CA THR A 88 -17.71 0.02 -19.34
C THR A 88 -19.01 0.10 -18.55
N VAL A 89 -20.04 -0.57 -19.03
CA VAL A 89 -21.31 -0.76 -18.31
C VAL A 89 -21.22 -2.04 -17.49
N PHE A 90 -20.99 -1.92 -16.21
CA PHE A 90 -20.85 -3.04 -15.29
C PHE A 90 -21.30 -2.64 -13.87
N ASP A 91 -21.96 -3.56 -13.18
CA ASP A 91 -22.42 -3.40 -11.80
C ASP A 91 -21.76 -4.45 -10.90
N PHE A 92 -20.79 -4.03 -10.11
CA PHE A 92 -20.06 -4.89 -9.17
C PHE A 92 -20.93 -5.46 -8.04
N ASP A 93 -22.10 -4.89 -7.79
CA ASP A 93 -23.00 -5.37 -6.75
C ASP A 93 -23.81 -6.60 -7.21
N THR A 94 -23.95 -6.80 -8.52
CA THR A 94 -24.88 -7.81 -9.04
C THR A 94 -24.30 -8.75 -10.10
N GLN A 95 -23.17 -8.39 -10.70
CA GLN A 95 -22.58 -9.13 -11.83
C GLN A 95 -21.27 -9.82 -11.41
N GLY A 96 -21.09 -11.05 -11.86
CA GLY A 96 -19.79 -11.73 -11.80
C GLY A 96 -18.85 -11.22 -12.89
N ILE A 97 -17.55 -11.35 -12.67
CA ILE A 97 -16.49 -10.85 -13.56
C ILE A 97 -16.48 -11.61 -14.89
N ASP A 98 -16.49 -10.88 -16.00
CA ASP A 98 -16.41 -11.45 -17.36
C ASP A 98 -14.94 -11.62 -17.77
N MET A 99 -14.44 -12.84 -17.56
CA MET A 99 -13.04 -13.21 -17.77
C MET A 99 -12.81 -13.77 -19.18
N TYR A 100 -11.60 -13.55 -19.72
CA TYR A 100 -11.12 -14.12 -20.97
C TYR A 100 -9.62 -14.39 -20.93
N VAL A 101 -9.12 -15.25 -21.85
CA VAL A 101 -7.71 -15.56 -22.02
C VAL A 101 -7.11 -14.65 -23.09
N ASP A 102 -5.94 -14.07 -22.80
CA ASP A 102 -5.14 -13.24 -23.70
C ASP A 102 -3.68 -13.72 -23.66
N GLY A 103 -3.33 -14.66 -24.53
CA GLY A 103 -2.03 -15.31 -24.52
C GLY A 103 -1.77 -16.07 -23.21
N ASP A 104 -0.73 -15.70 -22.46
CA ASP A 104 -0.44 -16.26 -21.13
C ASP A 104 -1.20 -15.58 -19.99
N TRP A 105 -2.16 -14.70 -20.28
CA TRP A 105 -2.86 -13.93 -19.28
C TRP A 105 -4.34 -14.23 -19.21
N VAL A 106 -4.89 -14.29 -18.01
CA VAL A 106 -6.32 -14.15 -17.75
C VAL A 106 -6.60 -12.69 -17.42
N ARG A 107 -7.62 -12.12 -18.05
CA ARG A 107 -8.05 -10.71 -17.90
C ARG A 107 -9.56 -10.62 -17.71
N ALA A 108 -10.03 -9.44 -17.30
CA ALA A 108 -11.44 -9.07 -17.25
C ALA A 108 -11.78 -8.03 -18.35
N ARG A 109 -13.04 -8.02 -18.81
CA ARG A 109 -13.50 -7.08 -19.86
C ARG A 109 -13.88 -5.73 -19.26
N GLY A 110 -12.89 -4.82 -19.22
CA GLY A 110 -13.07 -3.42 -18.80
C GLY A 110 -13.29 -3.20 -17.31
N THR A 111 -13.04 -4.22 -16.49
CA THR A 111 -13.10 -4.17 -15.02
C THR A 111 -11.83 -4.72 -14.41
N THR A 112 -11.61 -4.50 -13.11
CA THR A 112 -10.67 -5.30 -12.31
C THR A 112 -11.00 -6.78 -12.45
N LEU A 113 -9.99 -7.65 -12.39
CA LEU A 113 -10.13 -9.10 -12.50
C LEU A 113 -10.46 -9.74 -11.14
N GLY A 114 -9.92 -9.17 -10.04
CA GLY A 114 -9.98 -9.76 -8.70
C GLY A 114 -9.12 -11.02 -8.59
N ALA A 115 -7.97 -11.06 -9.27
CA ALA A 115 -6.95 -12.07 -9.07
C ALA A 115 -6.26 -11.89 -7.74
N ASP A 116 -6.09 -10.65 -7.35
CA ASP A 116 -5.80 -10.17 -6.00
C ASP A 116 -7.11 -10.16 -5.19
N ASN A 117 -7.26 -10.92 -4.15
CA ASN A 117 -6.55 -12.15 -3.77
C ASN A 117 -7.33 -13.41 -4.17
N GLY A 118 -8.11 -13.30 -5.26
CA GLY A 118 -8.98 -14.38 -5.74
C GLY A 118 -8.24 -15.66 -6.13
N LEU A 119 -6.98 -15.58 -6.59
CA LEU A 119 -6.17 -16.76 -6.88
C LEU A 119 -5.70 -17.45 -5.60
N GLY A 120 -5.33 -16.70 -4.57
CA GLY A 120 -5.01 -17.23 -3.25
C GLY A 120 -6.21 -17.96 -2.65
N VAL A 121 -7.38 -17.30 -2.64
CA VAL A 121 -8.65 -17.89 -2.16
C VAL A 121 -9.02 -19.14 -2.95
N ALA A 122 -8.92 -19.11 -4.28
CA ALA A 122 -9.23 -20.26 -5.14
C ALA A 122 -8.27 -21.44 -4.90
N THR A 123 -6.99 -21.16 -4.61
CA THR A 123 -6.00 -22.17 -4.22
C THR A 123 -6.42 -22.86 -2.93
N ILE A 124 -6.78 -22.10 -1.90
CA ILE A 124 -7.25 -22.64 -0.63
C ILE A 124 -8.51 -23.49 -0.85
N MET A 125 -9.46 -23.00 -1.62
CA MET A 125 -10.69 -23.75 -1.94
C MET A 125 -10.38 -25.09 -2.63
N ALA A 126 -9.47 -25.09 -3.61
CA ALA A 126 -9.08 -26.31 -4.33
C ALA A 126 -8.42 -27.35 -3.40
N ILE A 127 -7.59 -26.90 -2.46
CA ILE A 127 -6.96 -27.76 -1.44
C ILE A 127 -8.00 -28.30 -0.44
N LEU A 128 -8.94 -27.45 -0.01
CA LEU A 128 -10.03 -27.89 0.90
C LEU A 128 -10.92 -28.95 0.25
N GLU A 129 -11.21 -28.85 -1.03
CA GLU A 129 -12.04 -29.82 -1.77
C GLU A 129 -11.29 -31.13 -2.07
N SER A 130 -9.97 -31.06 -2.23
CA SER A 130 -9.15 -32.21 -2.62
C SER A 130 -9.21 -33.34 -1.59
N THR A 131 -9.13 -34.59 -2.08
CA THR A 131 -9.04 -35.80 -1.25
C THR A 131 -7.72 -36.53 -1.39
N ASP A 132 -6.83 -36.06 -2.28
CA ASP A 132 -5.58 -36.73 -2.67
C ASP A 132 -4.32 -35.86 -2.48
N ILE A 133 -4.47 -34.59 -2.17
CA ILE A 133 -3.34 -33.71 -1.84
C ILE A 133 -2.89 -33.95 -0.40
N PRO A 134 -1.64 -34.40 -0.14
CA PRO A 134 -1.13 -34.52 1.23
C PRO A 134 -0.99 -33.15 1.88
N HIS A 135 -1.50 -33.01 3.12
CA HIS A 135 -1.39 -31.78 3.89
C HIS A 135 -1.50 -32.04 5.41
N PRO A 136 -0.89 -31.19 6.26
CA PRO A 136 -1.13 -31.20 7.70
C PRO A 136 -2.55 -30.72 8.02
N ALA A 137 -2.91 -30.59 9.30
CA ALA A 137 -4.15 -29.91 9.69
C ALA A 137 -4.12 -28.46 9.16
N ILE A 138 -5.20 -28.05 8.49
CA ILE A 138 -5.36 -26.73 7.88
C ILE A 138 -6.46 -25.96 8.58
N GLU A 139 -6.20 -24.71 8.90
CA GLU A 139 -7.20 -23.67 9.17
C GLU A 139 -7.16 -22.70 7.97
N ALA A 140 -8.20 -22.70 7.15
CA ALA A 140 -8.34 -21.72 6.09
C ALA A 140 -9.00 -20.46 6.66
N LEU A 141 -8.28 -19.37 6.65
CA LEU A 141 -8.75 -18.05 7.09
C LEU A 141 -9.05 -17.20 5.86
N PHE A 142 -10.29 -16.77 5.73
CA PHE A 142 -10.74 -15.85 4.70
C PHE A 142 -11.15 -14.54 5.36
N THR A 143 -10.36 -13.50 5.17
CA THR A 143 -10.60 -12.17 5.74
C THR A 143 -11.50 -11.32 4.85
N ILE A 144 -12.04 -10.24 5.40
CA ILE A 144 -12.89 -9.28 4.72
C ILE A 144 -12.25 -7.88 4.74
N ASP A 145 -12.64 -7.05 3.76
CA ASP A 145 -12.28 -5.62 3.68
C ASP A 145 -10.76 -5.38 3.81
N GLU A 146 -9.95 -6.21 3.15
CA GLU A 146 -8.49 -6.00 3.10
C GLU A 146 -8.17 -4.70 2.39
N GLU A 147 -8.70 -4.53 1.19
CA GLU A 147 -8.39 -3.52 0.20
C GLU A 147 -8.68 -2.07 0.62
N THR A 148 -9.55 -1.87 1.60
CA THR A 148 -9.96 -0.53 2.04
C THR A 148 -9.71 -0.24 3.51
N GLY A 149 -9.42 -1.27 4.33
CA GLY A 149 -9.25 -1.04 5.75
C GLY A 149 -8.68 -2.19 6.56
N MET A 150 -8.40 -3.35 5.94
CA MET A 150 -7.94 -4.57 6.64
C MET A 150 -8.82 -4.92 7.86
N THR A 151 -10.12 -4.63 7.75
CA THR A 151 -11.07 -4.69 8.86
C THR A 151 -11.14 -6.10 9.45
N GLY A 152 -11.10 -7.12 8.58
CA GLY A 152 -11.11 -8.53 8.96
C GLY A 152 -9.95 -8.89 9.87
N ALA A 153 -8.72 -8.59 9.44
CA ALA A 153 -7.51 -8.89 10.19
C ALA A 153 -7.40 -8.07 11.48
N LEU A 154 -7.71 -6.75 11.42
CA LEU A 154 -7.65 -5.84 12.58
C LEU A 154 -8.54 -6.29 13.76
N ASN A 155 -9.66 -6.93 13.46
CA ASN A 155 -10.63 -7.32 14.47
C ASN A 155 -10.66 -8.83 14.74
N LEU A 156 -9.84 -9.63 14.06
CA LEU A 156 -9.69 -11.06 14.35
C LEU A 156 -9.13 -11.23 15.77
N LYS A 157 -9.87 -11.89 16.63
CA LYS A 157 -9.47 -12.09 18.04
C LYS A 157 -8.40 -13.18 18.15
N GLY A 158 -7.46 -12.98 19.06
CA GLY A 158 -6.50 -14.02 19.44
C GLY A 158 -7.18 -15.29 19.98
N GLY A 159 -6.56 -16.46 19.74
CA GLY A 159 -7.03 -17.76 20.20
C GLY A 159 -8.07 -18.45 19.32
N ILE A 160 -8.53 -17.84 18.23
CA ILE A 160 -9.38 -18.48 17.22
C ILE A 160 -8.56 -19.47 16.39
N LEU A 161 -7.38 -19.05 15.91
CA LEU A 161 -6.47 -19.87 15.13
C LEU A 161 -5.52 -20.64 16.07
N GLN A 162 -5.18 -21.86 15.69
CA GLN A 162 -4.29 -22.77 16.42
C GLN A 162 -3.07 -23.18 15.58
N GLY A 163 -3.04 -22.79 14.31
CA GLY A 163 -1.92 -23.04 13.41
C GLY A 163 -0.63 -22.40 13.90
N GLN A 164 0.49 -23.07 13.68
CA GLN A 164 1.83 -22.62 14.09
C GLN A 164 2.56 -21.91 12.96
N ILE A 165 2.12 -22.09 11.72
CA ILE A 165 2.65 -21.49 10.51
C ILE A 165 1.48 -20.86 9.76
N LEU A 166 1.68 -19.63 9.27
CA LEU A 166 0.71 -18.97 8.40
C LEU A 166 1.30 -18.82 6.99
N LEU A 167 0.58 -19.35 6.03
CA LEU A 167 0.83 -19.20 4.60
C LEU A 167 -0.18 -18.17 4.06
N ASN A 168 0.25 -16.92 3.94
CA ASN A 168 -0.51 -15.87 3.25
C ASN A 168 -0.26 -16.02 1.75
N LEU A 169 -1.33 -15.99 0.96
CA LEU A 169 -1.26 -16.25 -0.48
C LEU A 169 -1.55 -14.98 -1.30
N ASP A 170 -0.88 -13.88 -0.93
CA ASP A 170 -1.22 -12.53 -1.35
C ASP A 170 -0.08 -11.75 -2.04
N THR A 171 1.07 -12.38 -2.20
CA THR A 171 2.19 -11.82 -2.99
C THR A 171 1.87 -11.93 -4.48
N GLU A 172 2.22 -10.88 -5.26
CA GLU A 172 1.86 -10.73 -6.66
C GLU A 172 2.99 -11.09 -7.65
N GLU A 173 4.12 -11.61 -7.17
CA GLU A 173 5.26 -12.07 -7.99
C GLU A 173 5.67 -13.48 -7.60
N ASP A 174 5.76 -14.38 -8.60
CA ASP A 174 6.00 -15.80 -8.35
C ASP A 174 7.45 -16.19 -8.04
N ASP A 175 8.35 -15.23 -8.10
CA ASP A 175 9.76 -15.38 -7.72
C ASP A 175 10.08 -14.69 -6.38
N GLU A 176 9.08 -14.13 -5.71
CA GLU A 176 9.21 -13.44 -4.43
C GLU A 176 8.60 -14.23 -3.28
N ILE A 177 9.26 -14.14 -2.13
CA ILE A 177 8.79 -14.66 -0.85
C ILE A 177 8.89 -13.51 0.16
N ASP A 178 7.73 -13.00 0.60
CA ASP A 178 7.68 -11.94 1.60
C ASP A 178 7.78 -12.53 3.00
N ILE A 179 8.66 -11.93 3.81
CA ILE A 179 8.89 -12.28 5.22
C ILE A 179 8.66 -11.11 6.17
N GLY A 180 8.17 -9.99 5.64
CA GLY A 180 7.93 -8.77 6.39
C GLY A 180 7.13 -7.75 5.59
N CYS A 181 6.52 -6.80 6.30
CA CYS A 181 5.86 -5.66 5.68
C CYS A 181 5.90 -4.42 6.57
N ALA A 182 5.71 -3.24 5.95
CA ALA A 182 5.63 -2.01 6.73
C ALA A 182 4.22 -1.81 7.29
N GLY A 183 4.15 -1.42 8.56
CA GLY A 183 3.00 -0.74 9.12
C GLY A 183 2.97 0.73 8.71
N GLY A 184 1.92 1.43 9.09
CA GLY A 184 1.76 2.84 8.81
C GLY A 184 1.13 3.61 9.97
N ILE A 185 1.32 4.93 9.98
CA ILE A 185 0.65 5.87 10.87
C ILE A 185 0.53 7.23 10.19
N ASP A 186 -0.66 7.80 10.25
CA ASP A 186 -0.93 9.15 9.81
C ASP A 186 -0.47 10.16 10.84
N VAL A 187 0.30 11.16 10.39
CA VAL A 187 0.64 12.35 11.17
C VAL A 187 -0.05 13.55 10.54
N THR A 188 -1.02 14.12 11.23
CA THR A 188 -1.79 15.27 10.75
C THR A 188 -1.50 16.46 11.64
N ALA A 189 -0.85 17.49 11.10
CA ALA A 189 -0.63 18.76 11.77
C ALA A 189 -1.61 19.81 11.25
N THR A 190 -2.30 20.48 12.15
CA THR A 190 -3.25 21.55 11.85
C THR A 190 -2.95 22.81 12.68
N ARG A 191 -3.21 23.95 12.08
CA ARG A 191 -3.08 25.23 12.77
C ARG A 191 -4.00 26.26 12.11
N THR A 192 -4.55 27.18 12.89
CA THR A 192 -5.19 28.41 12.37
C THR A 192 -4.19 29.55 12.35
N TYR A 193 -4.41 30.52 11.45
CA TYR A 193 -3.62 31.75 11.37
C TYR A 193 -4.50 32.97 11.12
N HIS A 194 -3.98 34.15 11.43
CA HIS A 194 -4.61 35.38 11.06
C HIS A 194 -4.22 35.78 9.65
N GLU A 195 -5.21 36.28 8.91
CA GLU A 195 -4.95 36.91 7.62
C GLU A 195 -4.76 38.40 7.82
N GLU A 196 -3.69 38.94 7.21
CA GLU A 196 -3.35 40.36 7.22
C GLU A 196 -3.70 41.00 5.87
N GLU A 197 -3.90 42.32 5.89
CA GLU A 197 -4.07 43.07 4.65
C GLU A 197 -2.78 43.06 3.83
N VAL A 198 -2.92 42.97 2.50
CA VAL A 198 -1.77 42.97 1.61
C VAL A 198 -1.04 44.32 1.69
N PRO A 199 0.30 44.36 1.91
CA PRO A 199 1.06 45.62 1.95
C PRO A 199 0.96 46.39 0.62
N GLU A 200 0.90 47.72 0.68
CA GLU A 200 0.96 48.58 -0.52
C GLU A 200 2.27 48.32 -1.30
N GLY A 201 2.21 48.37 -2.63
CA GLY A 201 3.38 48.10 -3.48
C GLY A 201 3.77 46.62 -3.57
N SER A 202 2.83 45.73 -3.32
CA SER A 202 3.01 44.29 -3.54
C SER A 202 2.62 43.85 -4.95
N VAL A 203 3.23 42.76 -5.42
CA VAL A 203 2.91 42.07 -6.67
C VAL A 203 2.59 40.62 -6.36
N GLY A 204 1.51 40.08 -6.96
CA GLY A 204 1.07 38.70 -6.79
C GLY A 204 1.71 37.77 -7.82
N HIS A 205 2.12 36.57 -7.34
CA HIS A 205 2.61 35.48 -8.16
C HIS A 205 1.95 34.15 -7.84
N ILE A 206 1.86 33.28 -8.83
CA ILE A 206 1.56 31.87 -8.68
C ILE A 206 2.80 31.08 -9.01
N ILE A 207 3.27 30.27 -8.06
CA ILE A 207 4.32 29.28 -8.25
C ILE A 207 3.66 27.93 -8.47
N THR A 208 4.02 27.23 -9.54
CA THR A 208 3.49 25.90 -9.84
C THR A 208 4.64 24.91 -10.01
N VAL A 209 4.64 23.87 -9.18
CA VAL A 209 5.50 22.68 -9.32
C VAL A 209 4.63 21.56 -9.88
N LYS A 210 5.02 21.00 -11.04
CA LYS A 210 4.25 19.96 -11.74
C LYS A 210 5.14 19.06 -12.59
N GLY A 211 4.55 18.01 -13.19
CA GLY A 211 5.25 17.13 -14.12
C GLY A 211 6.14 16.08 -13.43
N LEU A 212 6.00 15.91 -12.11
CA LEU A 212 6.66 14.84 -11.38
C LEU A 212 5.99 13.49 -11.65
N ASN A 213 6.79 12.42 -11.62
CA ASN A 213 6.28 11.06 -11.84
C ASN A 213 5.29 10.63 -10.76
N GLY A 214 5.59 10.96 -9.50
CA GLY A 214 4.87 10.42 -8.35
C GLY A 214 5.15 8.95 -8.18
N GLY A 215 4.44 8.31 -7.26
CA GLY A 215 4.58 6.89 -6.96
C GLY A 215 3.90 6.53 -5.64
N HIS A 216 3.93 5.26 -5.29
CA HIS A 216 3.44 4.79 -4.00
C HIS A 216 4.41 5.23 -2.88
N SER A 217 3.86 5.80 -1.78
CA SER A 217 4.67 6.36 -0.69
C SER A 217 5.47 5.32 0.11
N GLY A 218 5.25 4.05 -0.13
CA GLY A 218 6.04 2.92 0.39
C GLY A 218 6.96 2.35 -0.69
N MET A 219 6.40 1.66 -1.68
CA MET A 219 7.16 0.89 -2.68
C MET A 219 8.11 1.73 -3.55
N ASP A 220 7.83 3.03 -3.72
CA ASP A 220 8.63 3.90 -4.57
C ASP A 220 9.44 4.93 -3.76
N ILE A 221 9.38 4.90 -2.43
CA ILE A 221 9.98 5.95 -1.58
C ILE A 221 11.50 6.03 -1.68
N ASN A 222 12.16 4.92 -2.00
CA ASN A 222 13.61 4.81 -2.18
C ASN A 222 14.10 5.10 -3.60
N LYS A 223 13.20 5.36 -4.55
CA LYS A 223 13.55 5.60 -5.96
C LYS A 223 14.09 7.00 -6.24
N GLY A 224 14.18 7.86 -5.23
CA GLY A 224 14.66 9.23 -5.38
C GLY A 224 13.71 10.13 -6.16
N LEU A 225 12.41 9.84 -6.13
CA LEU A 225 11.37 10.64 -6.77
C LEU A 225 11.16 11.97 -6.06
N GLY A 226 10.83 13.00 -6.83
CA GLY A 226 10.57 14.33 -6.32
C GLY A 226 9.25 14.42 -5.55
N ASN A 227 9.29 15.06 -4.37
CA ASN A 227 8.09 15.40 -3.61
C ASN A 227 7.75 16.87 -3.88
N ALA A 228 6.62 17.14 -4.56
CA ALA A 228 6.22 18.49 -4.96
C ALA A 228 6.08 19.46 -3.78
N ASN A 229 5.64 18.98 -2.61
CA ASN A 229 5.50 19.81 -1.40
C ASN A 229 6.86 20.24 -0.85
N LYS A 230 7.86 19.34 -0.86
CA LYS A 230 9.23 19.66 -0.44
C LYS A 230 9.91 20.60 -1.42
N ILE A 231 9.72 20.40 -2.72
CA ILE A 231 10.25 21.30 -3.77
C ILE A 231 9.61 22.68 -3.63
N MET A 232 8.28 22.76 -3.49
CA MET A 232 7.59 24.04 -3.26
C MET A 232 8.11 24.72 -2.00
N ASN A 233 8.23 24.01 -0.90
CA ASN A 233 8.70 24.61 0.36
C ASN A 233 10.15 25.11 0.26
N ARG A 234 11.01 24.45 -0.54
CA ARG A 234 12.37 24.93 -0.81
C ARG A 234 12.37 26.29 -1.51
N LEU A 235 11.49 26.47 -2.51
CA LEU A 235 11.30 27.74 -3.22
C LEU A 235 10.74 28.82 -2.28
N LEU A 236 9.75 28.49 -1.48
CA LEU A 236 9.13 29.43 -0.53
C LEU A 236 10.13 29.85 0.55
N PHE A 237 10.95 28.92 1.08
CA PHE A 237 11.96 29.22 2.07
C PHE A 237 12.99 30.22 1.58
N ASP A 238 13.55 29.97 0.39
CA ASP A 238 14.56 30.84 -0.19
C ASP A 238 14.00 32.23 -0.49
N ALA A 239 12.84 32.32 -1.11
CA ALA A 239 12.18 33.56 -1.43
C ALA A 239 11.76 34.35 -0.17
N PHE A 240 11.39 33.65 0.91
CA PHE A 240 11.10 34.27 2.21
C PHE A 240 12.34 34.89 2.83
N GLU A 241 13.46 34.16 2.89
CA GLU A 241 14.70 34.60 3.53
C GLU A 241 15.35 35.79 2.76
N ASN A 242 15.29 35.77 1.42
CA ASN A 242 16.00 36.75 0.60
C ASN A 242 15.14 37.96 0.19
N PHE A 243 13.83 37.79 0.04
CA PHE A 243 12.94 38.82 -0.53
C PHE A 243 11.73 39.15 0.34
N GLY A 244 11.57 38.47 1.48
CA GLY A 244 10.41 38.68 2.34
C GLY A 244 9.09 38.27 1.70
N LEU A 245 9.10 37.20 0.88
CA LEU A 245 7.88 36.62 0.27
C LEU A 245 6.83 36.34 1.33
N GLN A 246 5.56 36.66 1.04
CA GLN A 246 4.42 36.29 1.87
C GLN A 246 3.50 35.29 1.14
N VAL A 247 3.07 34.28 1.87
CA VAL A 247 2.19 33.22 1.37
C VAL A 247 0.72 33.65 1.50
N VAL A 248 -0.04 33.41 0.45
CA VAL A 248 -1.50 33.59 0.41
C VAL A 248 -2.19 32.26 0.52
N GLU A 249 -1.79 31.30 -0.34
CA GLU A 249 -2.39 29.98 -0.42
C GLU A 249 -1.32 28.96 -0.83
N ILE A 250 -1.40 27.75 -0.29
CA ILE A 250 -0.66 26.58 -0.76
C ILE A 250 -1.64 25.43 -0.94
N ASN A 251 -1.54 24.72 -2.08
CA ASN A 251 -2.31 23.51 -2.33
C ASN A 251 -1.40 22.48 -3.00
N GLY A 252 -0.97 21.50 -2.22
CA GLY A 252 -0.06 20.48 -2.72
C GLY A 252 -0.42 19.08 -2.24
N GLY A 253 -0.37 18.13 -3.18
CA GLY A 253 -0.65 16.73 -2.93
C GLY A 253 -2.13 16.41 -2.70
N SER A 254 -2.41 15.12 -2.45
CA SER A 254 -3.78 14.62 -2.27
C SER A 254 -3.84 13.44 -1.31
N LEU A 255 -3.52 12.23 -1.78
CA LEU A 255 -3.59 10.98 -1.02
C LEU A 255 -2.32 10.79 -0.18
N ARG A 256 -2.46 10.29 1.05
CA ARG A 256 -1.34 10.06 1.95
C ARG A 256 -0.38 8.98 1.45
N ASN A 257 -0.90 7.97 0.80
CA ASN A 257 -0.11 6.87 0.23
C ASN A 257 0.51 7.16 -1.15
N ALA A 258 0.40 8.39 -1.64
CA ALA A 258 1.00 8.83 -2.90
C ALA A 258 2.07 9.91 -2.68
N ILE A 259 3.21 9.79 -3.36
CA ILE A 259 4.22 10.86 -3.43
C ILE A 259 3.61 12.01 -4.24
N PRO A 260 3.52 13.24 -3.69
CA PRO A 260 2.83 14.35 -4.34
C PRO A 260 3.54 14.77 -5.64
N ARG A 261 2.76 14.84 -6.71
CA ARG A 261 3.23 15.16 -8.07
C ARG A 261 3.15 16.63 -8.40
N GLU A 262 2.29 17.36 -7.69
CA GLU A 262 1.98 18.76 -7.96
C GLU A 262 1.82 19.54 -6.65
N SER A 263 2.26 20.80 -6.71
CA SER A 263 2.01 21.78 -5.65
C SER A 263 1.90 23.17 -6.27
N VAL A 264 0.93 23.96 -5.80
CA VAL A 264 0.71 25.32 -6.27
C VAL A 264 0.70 26.24 -5.06
N ALA A 265 1.40 27.36 -5.14
CA ALA A 265 1.36 28.41 -4.13
C ALA A 265 1.01 29.75 -4.75
N LYS A 266 0.10 30.51 -4.13
CA LYS A 266 -0.11 31.91 -4.40
C LYS A 266 0.63 32.73 -3.37
N VAL A 267 1.42 33.69 -3.82
CA VAL A 267 2.34 34.47 -2.98
C VAL A 267 2.33 35.92 -3.39
N ILE A 268 2.83 36.79 -2.51
CA ILE A 268 3.13 38.19 -2.85
C ILE A 268 4.57 38.50 -2.53
N ILE A 269 5.09 39.50 -3.25
CA ILE A 269 6.41 40.08 -3.03
C ILE A 269 6.34 41.60 -3.19
N SER A 270 7.27 42.33 -2.56
CA SER A 270 7.35 43.77 -2.81
C SER A 270 7.73 44.03 -4.27
N GLU A 271 7.04 44.98 -4.93
CA GLU A 271 7.30 45.38 -6.30
C GLU A 271 8.77 45.82 -6.50
N MET A 272 9.37 46.37 -5.46
CA MET A 272 10.80 46.79 -5.48
C MET A 272 11.74 45.61 -5.71
N PHE A 273 11.38 44.41 -5.32
CA PHE A 273 12.21 43.19 -5.47
C PHE A 273 11.77 42.28 -6.60
N ASP A 274 10.69 42.60 -7.29
CA ASP A 274 10.05 41.70 -8.26
C ASP A 274 11.02 41.16 -9.35
N GLU A 275 11.80 42.04 -9.98
CA GLU A 275 12.75 41.63 -11.00
C GLU A 275 13.90 40.77 -10.44
N ALA A 276 14.45 41.14 -9.27
CA ALA A 276 15.51 40.38 -8.61
C ALA A 276 15.02 39.02 -8.15
N TYR A 277 13.81 38.97 -7.58
CA TYR A 277 13.15 37.73 -7.18
C TYR A 277 13.00 36.75 -8.36
N ILE A 278 12.46 37.20 -9.50
CA ILE A 278 12.29 36.34 -10.68
C ILE A 278 13.64 35.83 -11.19
N PHE A 279 14.67 36.68 -11.17
CA PHE A 279 16.01 36.31 -11.62
C PHE A 279 16.61 35.20 -10.70
N ASP A 280 16.66 35.42 -9.40
CA ASP A 280 17.25 34.49 -8.44
C ASP A 280 16.46 33.16 -8.37
N MET A 281 15.11 33.25 -8.39
CA MET A 281 14.27 32.06 -8.44
C MET A 281 14.51 31.21 -9.69
N GLN A 282 14.83 31.82 -10.83
CA GLN A 282 15.14 31.06 -12.03
C GLN A 282 16.46 30.26 -11.88
N GLU A 283 17.45 30.77 -11.17
CA GLU A 283 18.68 30.02 -10.86
C GLU A 283 18.37 28.81 -9.98
N ILE A 284 17.62 28.99 -8.89
CA ILE A 284 17.19 27.90 -7.99
C ILE A 284 16.37 26.85 -8.75
N ILE A 285 15.44 27.27 -9.62
CA ILE A 285 14.66 26.37 -10.45
C ILE A 285 15.57 25.53 -11.35
N ASN A 286 16.59 26.13 -11.95
CA ASN A 286 17.54 25.41 -12.80
C ASN A 286 18.34 24.39 -12.00
N ASP A 287 18.77 24.74 -10.77
CA ASP A 287 19.48 23.84 -9.87
C ASP A 287 18.61 22.66 -9.47
N ILE A 288 17.36 22.91 -9.07
CA ILE A 288 16.41 21.85 -8.71
C ILE A 288 16.16 20.91 -9.91
N LYS A 289 15.97 21.47 -11.12
CA LYS A 289 15.81 20.66 -12.33
C LYS A 289 17.05 19.83 -12.65
N ALA A 290 18.25 20.36 -12.40
CA ALA A 290 19.50 19.64 -12.60
C ALA A 290 19.66 18.48 -11.58
N GLU A 291 19.26 18.69 -10.33
CA GLU A 291 19.27 17.64 -9.28
C GLU A 291 18.35 16.47 -9.65
N TYR A 292 17.15 16.76 -10.14
CA TYR A 292 16.12 15.75 -10.44
C TYR A 292 16.10 15.27 -11.91
N LYS A 293 17.03 15.69 -12.76
CA LYS A 293 17.01 15.41 -14.22
C LYS A 293 16.86 13.94 -14.59
N THR A 294 17.35 13.03 -13.75
CA THR A 294 17.34 11.58 -14.01
C THR A 294 16.04 10.95 -13.55
N THR A 295 15.55 11.31 -12.38
CA THR A 295 14.35 10.71 -11.78
C THR A 295 13.07 11.42 -12.20
N GLU A 296 13.15 12.73 -12.54
CA GLU A 296 12.00 13.57 -12.88
C GLU A 296 12.23 14.38 -14.17
N PRO A 297 12.42 13.74 -15.33
CA PRO A 297 12.79 14.43 -16.58
C PRO A 297 11.74 15.44 -17.07
N ASN A 298 10.49 15.32 -16.60
CA ASN A 298 9.38 16.18 -16.97
C ASN A 298 9.08 17.27 -15.92
N LEU A 299 9.90 17.41 -14.88
CA LEU A 299 9.70 18.41 -13.83
C LEU A 299 9.62 19.81 -14.44
N SER A 300 8.50 20.48 -14.20
CA SER A 300 8.26 21.87 -14.58
C SER A 300 7.98 22.71 -13.33
N ILE A 301 8.68 23.84 -13.23
CA ILE A 301 8.46 24.84 -12.19
C ILE A 301 8.23 26.17 -12.90
N GLU A 302 7.09 26.78 -12.65
CA GLU A 302 6.66 28.01 -13.32
C GLU A 302 6.31 29.06 -12.29
N ILE A 303 6.69 30.32 -12.55
CA ILE A 303 6.27 31.48 -11.75
C ILE A 303 5.60 32.45 -12.70
N VAL A 304 4.34 32.78 -12.43
CA VAL A 304 3.56 33.69 -13.28
C VAL A 304 2.90 34.76 -12.42
N LYS A 305 2.84 36.00 -12.92
CA LYS A 305 2.12 37.09 -12.25
C LYS A 305 0.62 36.78 -12.20
N CYS A 306 -0.01 37.17 -11.13
CA CYS A 306 -1.46 37.04 -10.93
C CYS A 306 -2.05 38.32 -10.32
N ASP A 307 -3.38 38.35 -10.27
CA ASP A 307 -4.09 39.43 -9.57
C ASP A 307 -3.71 39.45 -8.09
N LEU A 308 -3.51 40.66 -7.58
CA LEU A 308 -3.16 40.87 -6.18
C LEU A 308 -4.31 40.37 -5.27
N PRO A 309 -4.00 39.49 -4.28
CA PRO A 309 -4.99 39.02 -3.32
C PRO A 309 -5.39 40.17 -2.36
N GLU A 310 -6.46 39.98 -1.64
CA GLU A 310 -6.88 40.94 -0.62
C GLU A 310 -6.11 40.72 0.70
N LYS A 311 -5.74 39.47 1.00
CA LYS A 311 -5.12 39.07 2.25
C LYS A 311 -3.97 38.12 2.08
N VAL A 312 -3.11 38.07 3.10
CA VAL A 312 -1.96 37.18 3.21
C VAL A 312 -1.88 36.57 4.60
N MET A 313 -1.12 35.47 4.73
CA MET A 313 -0.81 34.88 6.02
C MET A 313 0.08 35.82 6.86
N ASP A 314 -0.14 35.87 8.17
CA ASP A 314 0.78 36.57 9.07
C ASP A 314 2.20 35.95 9.00
N LEU A 315 3.21 36.84 9.03
CA LEU A 315 4.60 36.45 8.83
C LEU A 315 5.13 35.50 9.92
N GLY A 316 4.66 35.63 11.16
CA GLY A 316 5.17 34.82 12.28
C GLY A 316 4.74 33.35 12.14
N VAL A 317 3.50 33.10 11.73
CA VAL A 317 3.02 31.74 11.48
C VAL A 317 3.68 31.19 10.20
N GLN A 318 3.78 31.99 9.14
CA GLN A 318 4.43 31.60 7.90
C GLN A 318 5.86 31.10 8.09
N GLU A 319 6.70 31.89 8.78
CA GLU A 319 8.08 31.52 9.05
C GLU A 319 8.16 30.17 9.76
N GLY A 320 7.35 30.00 10.82
CA GLY A 320 7.30 28.74 11.56
C GLY A 320 6.94 27.55 10.67
N ILE A 321 5.90 27.66 9.85
CA ILE A 321 5.41 26.59 8.99
C ILE A 321 6.41 26.23 7.90
N ILE A 322 6.98 27.22 7.19
CA ILE A 322 8.01 26.99 6.17
C ILE A 322 9.21 26.24 6.76
N ARG A 323 9.69 26.68 7.95
CA ARG A 323 10.81 26.04 8.65
C ARG A 323 10.45 24.63 9.14
N ALA A 324 9.24 24.41 9.66
CA ALA A 324 8.80 23.11 10.11
C ALA A 324 8.69 22.09 8.95
N ILE A 325 8.10 22.49 7.81
CA ILE A 325 8.06 21.63 6.61
C ILE A 325 9.47 21.36 6.09
N TYR A 326 10.41 22.33 6.20
CA TYR A 326 11.79 22.14 5.80
C TYR A 326 12.48 21.11 6.68
N ALA A 327 12.33 21.21 8.00
CA ALA A 327 12.94 20.34 9.00
C ALA A 327 12.30 18.94 9.04
N ALA A 328 10.99 18.85 8.74
CA ALA A 328 10.26 17.59 8.74
C ALA A 328 10.85 16.62 7.72
N HIS A 329 11.21 15.41 8.20
CA HIS A 329 11.78 14.38 7.34
C HIS A 329 10.81 13.96 6.23
N ASN A 330 11.35 13.74 5.03
CA ASN A 330 10.61 13.17 3.90
C ASN A 330 11.52 12.18 3.16
N GLY A 331 10.98 11.05 2.74
CA GLY A 331 11.74 9.98 2.10
C GLY A 331 12.18 8.90 3.08
N VAL A 332 13.24 8.18 2.72
CA VAL A 332 13.83 7.12 3.55
C VAL A 332 14.46 7.72 4.80
N TYR A 333 14.00 7.29 5.98
CA TYR A 333 14.58 7.66 7.27
C TYR A 333 15.64 6.67 7.73
N ARG A 334 15.35 5.36 7.54
CA ARG A 334 16.24 4.29 7.94
C ARG A 334 16.12 3.11 6.98
N MET A 335 17.27 2.54 6.62
CA MET A 335 17.34 1.24 5.93
C MET A 335 17.39 0.11 6.94
N SER A 336 16.91 -1.08 6.57
CA SER A 336 17.01 -2.28 7.38
C SER A 336 18.49 -2.65 7.63
N ALA A 337 18.77 -3.11 8.85
CA ALA A 337 20.10 -3.66 9.17
C ALA A 337 20.17 -5.18 8.89
N ASP A 338 19.03 -5.83 8.70
CA ASP A 338 18.90 -7.28 8.57
C ASP A 338 18.71 -7.73 7.13
N MET A 339 18.26 -6.83 6.25
CA MET A 339 18.00 -7.10 4.83
C MET A 339 18.58 -5.98 3.96
N ASP A 340 19.37 -6.37 2.98
CA ASP A 340 19.92 -5.43 1.99
C ASP A 340 18.80 -4.79 1.17
N ASP A 341 18.98 -3.52 0.79
CA ASP A 341 18.07 -2.71 -0.04
C ASP A 341 16.64 -2.51 0.52
N LEU A 342 16.32 -3.04 1.69
CA LEU A 342 15.02 -2.85 2.34
C LEU A 342 14.96 -1.50 3.08
N VAL A 343 13.95 -0.69 2.78
CA VAL A 343 13.57 0.45 3.61
C VAL A 343 12.91 -0.06 4.89
N GLU A 344 13.48 0.26 6.05
CA GLU A 344 12.85 -0.03 7.35
C GLU A 344 11.79 1.03 7.68
N THR A 345 12.19 2.31 7.63
CA THR A 345 11.37 3.44 8.08
C THR A 345 11.42 4.59 7.07
N SER A 346 10.28 5.17 6.77
CA SER A 346 10.16 6.30 5.84
C SER A 346 9.00 7.23 6.23
N ASN A 347 8.99 8.42 5.62
CA ASN A 347 7.88 9.35 5.71
C ASN A 347 7.61 10.01 4.36
N ASN A 348 6.34 10.28 4.08
CA ASN A 348 5.90 11.06 2.94
C ASN A 348 5.09 12.26 3.42
N ILE A 349 5.60 13.49 3.16
CA ILE A 349 4.81 14.72 3.33
C ILE A 349 3.85 14.81 2.16
N ALA A 350 2.70 14.17 2.31
CA ALA A 350 1.77 13.88 1.23
C ALA A 350 0.90 15.07 0.85
N ARG A 351 0.51 15.88 1.83
CA ARG A 351 -0.44 16.97 1.64
C ARG A 351 -0.04 18.22 2.41
N VAL A 352 -0.07 19.37 1.75
CA VAL A 352 0.11 20.69 2.37
C VAL A 352 -0.97 21.61 1.85
N ILE A 353 -1.84 22.07 2.75
CA ILE A 353 -2.90 23.05 2.46
C ILE A 353 -2.73 24.24 3.38
N VAL A 354 -2.69 25.41 2.79
CA VAL A 354 -2.75 26.70 3.49
C VAL A 354 -3.81 27.50 2.77
N LYS A 355 -4.90 27.80 3.43
CA LYS A 355 -6.03 28.52 2.83
C LYS A 355 -7.03 29.00 3.88
N ASP A 356 -7.62 30.19 3.65
CA ASP A 356 -8.76 30.72 4.40
C ASP A 356 -8.52 30.70 5.93
N GLY A 357 -7.30 31.05 6.39
CA GLY A 357 -6.94 31.06 7.80
C GLY A 357 -6.62 29.69 8.41
N GLU A 358 -6.53 28.63 7.61
CA GLU A 358 -6.29 27.26 8.05
C GLU A 358 -5.04 26.65 7.39
N ILE A 359 -4.34 25.82 8.16
CA ILE A 359 -3.19 25.03 7.73
C ILE A 359 -3.50 23.57 8.01
N LEU A 360 -3.20 22.71 7.03
CA LEU A 360 -3.21 21.26 7.18
C LEU A 360 -1.96 20.68 6.53
N ILE A 361 -1.18 19.92 7.30
CA ILE A 361 -0.04 19.15 6.80
C ILE A 361 -0.32 17.68 7.11
N GLY A 362 -0.43 16.85 6.08
CA GLY A 362 -0.69 15.42 6.19
C GLY A 362 0.52 14.61 5.77
N CYS A 363 1.01 13.76 6.67
CA CYS A 363 2.10 12.83 6.41
C CYS A 363 1.62 11.39 6.57
N LEU A 364 2.31 10.45 5.92
CA LEU A 364 2.22 9.03 6.18
C LEU A 364 3.61 8.50 6.51
N THR A 365 3.77 8.05 7.75
CA THR A 365 4.98 7.40 8.23
C THR A 365 4.81 5.89 8.14
N ARG A 366 5.81 5.19 7.59
CA ARG A 366 5.82 3.72 7.46
C ARG A 366 7.04 3.13 8.13
N SER A 367 6.88 1.94 8.72
CA SER A 367 8.02 1.13 9.21
C SER A 367 7.62 -0.33 9.40
N SER A 368 8.54 -1.25 9.13
CA SER A 368 8.42 -2.67 9.52
C SER A 368 8.70 -2.89 11.01
N VAL A 369 9.26 -1.89 11.70
CA VAL A 369 9.57 -1.91 13.13
C VAL A 369 8.68 -0.92 13.87
N GLU A 370 7.81 -1.42 14.75
CA GLU A 370 6.78 -0.63 15.42
C GLU A 370 7.36 0.55 16.21
N THR A 371 8.43 0.33 16.97
CA THR A 371 9.08 1.39 17.76
C THR A 371 9.73 2.46 16.88
N SER A 372 10.31 2.09 15.74
CA SER A 372 10.88 3.02 14.75
C SER A 372 9.80 3.85 14.05
N LYS A 373 8.63 3.26 13.80
CA LYS A 373 7.45 3.98 13.26
C LYS A 373 7.06 5.13 14.16
N PHE A 374 6.90 4.87 15.46
CA PHE A 374 6.54 5.88 16.44
C PHE A 374 7.67 6.87 16.72
N ASP A 375 8.95 6.46 16.65
CA ASP A 375 10.09 7.39 16.80
C ASP A 375 10.05 8.47 15.73
N LEU A 376 9.90 8.10 14.45
CA LEU A 376 9.78 9.07 13.37
C LEU A 376 8.50 9.90 13.45
N ALA A 377 7.34 9.26 13.76
CA ALA A 377 6.08 9.98 13.93
C ALA A 377 6.18 11.04 15.06
N ASN A 378 6.85 10.72 16.17
CA ASN A 378 7.08 11.66 17.26
C ASN A 378 8.07 12.77 16.89
N ALA A 379 9.08 12.48 16.06
CA ALA A 379 9.99 13.51 15.53
C ALA A 379 9.23 14.53 14.67
N LEU A 380 8.35 14.05 13.78
CA LEU A 380 7.49 14.92 12.96
C LEU A 380 6.51 15.72 13.84
N ARG A 381 5.84 15.04 14.77
CA ARG A 381 4.96 15.69 15.75
C ARG A 381 5.68 16.81 16.47
N SER A 382 6.87 16.55 17.01
CA SER A 382 7.67 17.53 17.72
C SER A 382 8.02 18.73 16.83
N ALA A 383 8.41 18.50 15.58
CA ALA A 383 8.73 19.58 14.64
C ALA A 383 7.53 20.51 14.39
N PHE A 384 6.32 19.97 14.24
CA PHE A 384 5.11 20.76 14.00
C PHE A 384 4.57 21.40 15.29
N GLU A 385 4.65 20.73 16.45
CA GLU A 385 4.24 21.30 17.73
C GLU A 385 5.14 22.50 18.15
N LEU A 386 6.44 22.48 17.84
CA LEU A 386 7.34 23.60 18.09
C LEU A 386 6.91 24.90 17.41
N VAL A 387 6.17 24.81 16.31
CA VAL A 387 5.63 25.98 15.60
C VAL A 387 4.15 26.19 15.85
N GLY A 388 3.59 25.60 16.91
CA GLY A 388 2.22 25.81 17.37
C GLY A 388 1.14 25.10 16.59
N CYS A 389 1.45 24.01 15.87
CA CYS A 389 0.45 23.12 15.31
C CYS A 389 -0.12 22.20 16.39
N GLU A 390 -1.41 21.85 16.23
CA GLU A 390 -1.98 20.67 16.88
C GLU A 390 -1.67 19.47 16.01
N VAL A 391 -1.19 18.36 16.62
CA VAL A 391 -0.80 17.16 15.87
C VAL A 391 -1.58 15.94 16.33
N GLU A 392 -2.31 15.33 15.40
CA GLU A 392 -3.00 14.06 15.59
C GLU A 392 -2.20 12.92 14.97
N LEU A 393 -2.05 11.82 15.72
CA LEU A 393 -1.56 10.54 15.24
C LEU A 393 -2.75 9.60 15.10
N SER A 394 -3.06 9.14 13.89
CA SER A 394 -4.25 8.34 13.62
C SER A 394 -3.99 7.24 12.58
N GLY A 395 -4.97 6.34 12.38
CA GLY A 395 -4.90 5.30 11.35
C GLY A 395 -3.69 4.37 11.48
N SER A 396 -3.19 4.14 12.72
CA SER A 396 -2.03 3.28 12.92
C SER A 396 -2.38 1.82 12.70
N TYR A 397 -1.58 1.16 11.88
CA TYR A 397 -1.56 -0.31 11.75
C TYR A 397 -0.13 -0.82 11.89
N PRO A 398 0.04 -2.04 12.46
CA PRO A 398 1.36 -2.60 12.75
C PRO A 398 2.07 -3.07 11.49
N GLY A 399 3.41 -3.08 11.54
CA GLY A 399 4.24 -3.77 10.57
C GLY A 399 4.49 -5.22 10.95
N TRP A 400 5.06 -5.95 10.02
CA TRP A 400 5.55 -7.30 10.19
C TRP A 400 7.07 -7.27 10.05
N THR A 401 7.78 -7.37 11.20
CA THR A 401 9.23 -7.36 11.21
C THR A 401 9.78 -8.60 10.53
N PRO A 402 10.68 -8.47 9.55
CA PRO A 402 11.25 -9.61 8.84
C PRO A 402 11.90 -10.63 9.76
N ASN A 403 11.53 -11.93 9.62
CA ASN A 403 12.15 -13.04 10.31
C ASN A 403 13.03 -13.84 9.33
N VAL A 404 14.30 -13.44 9.20
CA VAL A 404 15.28 -14.13 8.33
C VAL A 404 15.67 -15.54 8.80
N ASN A 405 15.29 -15.91 10.03
CA ASN A 405 15.56 -17.23 10.62
C ASN A 405 14.30 -18.12 10.68
N SER A 406 13.27 -17.81 9.90
CA SER A 406 12.03 -18.57 9.83
C SER A 406 12.30 -19.99 9.31
N GLU A 407 11.77 -21.00 10.03
CA GLU A 407 11.91 -22.41 9.61
C GLU A 407 11.15 -22.68 8.29
N ILE A 408 9.96 -22.06 8.15
CA ILE A 408 9.18 -22.24 6.92
C ILE A 408 9.82 -21.50 5.73
N LEU A 409 10.54 -20.41 5.93
CA LEU A 409 11.29 -19.72 4.90
C LEU A 409 12.35 -20.64 4.27
N GLU A 410 13.13 -21.35 5.10
CA GLU A 410 14.16 -22.27 4.59
C GLU A 410 13.52 -23.39 3.77
N VAL A 411 12.39 -23.93 4.20
CA VAL A 411 11.63 -24.94 3.43
C VAL A 411 11.20 -24.40 2.07
N LEU A 412 10.64 -23.18 2.02
CA LEU A 412 10.22 -22.58 0.76
C LEU A 412 11.41 -22.32 -0.18
N LYS A 413 12.52 -21.82 0.34
CA LYS A 413 13.74 -21.57 -0.45
C LYS A 413 14.27 -22.84 -1.10
N GLU A 414 14.38 -23.93 -0.33
CA GLU A 414 14.86 -25.22 -0.84
C GLU A 414 13.94 -25.79 -1.92
N ILE A 415 12.63 -25.73 -1.72
CA ILE A 415 11.63 -26.19 -2.69
C ILE A 415 11.69 -25.35 -3.96
N TYR A 416 11.73 -24.03 -3.84
CA TYR A 416 11.77 -23.12 -4.97
C TYR A 416 13.01 -23.32 -5.83
N GLU A 417 14.21 -23.39 -5.19
CA GLU A 417 15.48 -23.61 -5.87
C GLU A 417 15.49 -24.98 -6.59
N LYS A 418 14.97 -26.03 -5.96
CA LYS A 418 14.84 -27.36 -6.57
C LYS A 418 13.90 -27.37 -7.78
N GLN A 419 12.79 -26.65 -7.73
CA GLN A 419 11.79 -26.64 -8.80
C GLN A 419 12.20 -25.78 -9.99
N ASN A 420 12.82 -24.62 -9.73
CA ASN A 420 13.08 -23.60 -10.73
C ASN A 420 14.56 -23.50 -11.16
N ASN A 421 15.47 -24.17 -10.44
CA ASN A 421 16.92 -24.07 -10.62
C ASN A 421 17.46 -22.64 -10.48
N GLU A 422 16.77 -21.82 -9.68
CA GLU A 422 17.12 -20.45 -9.30
C GLU A 422 16.65 -20.17 -7.87
N LYS A 423 17.28 -19.21 -7.21
CA LYS A 423 16.87 -18.82 -5.85
C LYS A 423 15.69 -17.86 -5.90
N PRO A 424 14.72 -18.00 -4.99
CA PRO A 424 13.68 -16.98 -4.85
C PRO A 424 14.28 -15.68 -4.30
N LYS A 425 13.65 -14.58 -4.60
CA LYS A 425 13.89 -13.30 -3.94
C LYS A 425 13.18 -13.33 -2.59
N VAL A 426 13.94 -13.21 -1.51
CA VAL A 426 13.39 -13.05 -0.16
C VAL A 426 13.28 -11.55 0.09
N VAL A 427 12.07 -11.08 0.23
CA VAL A 427 11.76 -9.65 0.29
C VAL A 427 10.92 -9.29 1.52
N ALA A 428 10.80 -8.01 1.78
CA ALA A 428 9.80 -7.47 2.68
C ALA A 428 9.16 -6.26 1.98
N CYS A 429 7.85 -6.24 1.94
CA CYS A 429 7.08 -5.20 1.28
C CYS A 429 7.10 -3.91 2.12
N HIS A 430 7.47 -2.76 1.54
CA HIS A 430 7.34 -1.48 2.25
C HIS A 430 5.94 -0.86 2.09
N ALA A 431 4.93 -1.74 2.06
CA ALA A 431 3.49 -1.47 2.13
C ALA A 431 2.86 -2.33 3.22
N GLY A 432 1.55 -2.27 3.42
CA GLY A 432 0.84 -3.11 4.40
C GLY A 432 0.53 -4.49 3.83
N LEU A 433 0.59 -5.51 4.67
CA LEU A 433 0.02 -6.85 4.46
C LEU A 433 -0.69 -7.27 5.74
N GLU A 434 -1.73 -8.08 5.63
CA GLU A 434 -2.49 -8.55 6.79
C GLU A 434 -1.63 -9.33 7.81
N CYS A 435 -0.51 -9.93 7.37
CA CYS A 435 0.46 -10.59 8.24
C CYS A 435 0.96 -9.69 9.38
N GLY A 436 1.18 -8.39 9.13
CA GLY A 436 1.56 -7.45 10.17
C GLY A 436 0.53 -7.31 11.28
N ILE A 437 -0.72 -7.28 10.89
CA ILE A 437 -1.86 -7.15 11.81
C ILE A 437 -2.11 -8.48 12.54
N LEU A 438 -2.16 -9.59 11.80
CA LEU A 438 -2.37 -10.93 12.36
C LEU A 438 -1.29 -11.29 13.37
N GLY A 439 -0.02 -10.92 13.10
CA GLY A 439 1.11 -11.12 14.01
C GLY A 439 0.95 -10.45 15.38
N THR A 440 0.15 -9.41 15.49
CA THR A 440 -0.15 -8.76 16.78
C THR A 440 -0.92 -9.70 17.70
N ASN A 441 -1.87 -10.48 17.17
CA ASN A 441 -2.68 -11.42 17.94
C ASN A 441 -2.09 -12.82 17.98
N TYR A 442 -1.13 -13.13 17.08
CA TYR A 442 -0.48 -14.43 16.95
C TYR A 442 1.06 -14.28 16.85
N PRO A 443 1.73 -13.71 17.89
CA PRO A 443 3.15 -13.34 17.81
C PRO A 443 4.10 -14.54 17.68
N GLU A 444 3.66 -15.75 18.04
CA GLU A 444 4.45 -16.98 17.94
C GLU A 444 4.24 -17.73 16.60
N MET A 445 3.35 -17.23 15.74
CA MET A 445 3.05 -17.86 14.47
C MET A 445 4.12 -17.49 13.44
N ASP A 446 4.78 -18.50 12.87
CA ASP A 446 5.76 -18.29 11.79
C ASP A 446 5.02 -17.99 10.49
N MET A 447 5.18 -16.77 9.96
CA MET A 447 4.39 -16.27 8.83
C MET A 447 5.26 -16.11 7.60
N ILE A 448 4.65 -16.36 6.43
CA ILE A 448 5.28 -16.18 5.14
C ILE A 448 4.23 -15.86 4.09
N SER A 449 4.55 -14.97 3.12
CA SER A 449 3.67 -14.66 2.00
C SER A 449 4.32 -14.99 0.67
N PHE A 450 3.53 -15.53 -0.25
CA PHE A 450 3.92 -15.85 -1.62
C PHE A 450 2.68 -16.01 -2.49
N GLY A 451 2.83 -15.92 -3.81
CA GLY A 451 1.69 -15.99 -4.71
C GLY A 451 2.07 -16.14 -6.19
N PRO A 452 1.09 -16.15 -7.09
CA PRO A 452 1.33 -16.15 -8.53
C PRO A 452 1.53 -14.72 -9.05
N THR A 453 2.14 -14.58 -10.24
CA THR A 453 2.30 -13.27 -10.87
C THR A 453 0.97 -12.66 -11.29
N ILE A 454 0.67 -11.50 -10.70
CA ILE A 454 -0.49 -10.64 -11.00
C ILE A 454 0.04 -9.28 -11.36
N HIS A 455 -0.36 -8.72 -12.48
CA HIS A 455 0.06 -7.39 -12.87
C HIS A 455 -1.14 -6.46 -13.01
N GLY A 456 -0.95 -5.20 -12.64
CA GLY A 456 -1.94 -4.15 -12.76
C GLY A 456 -3.13 -4.32 -11.82
N ALA A 457 -2.92 -4.97 -10.66
CA ALA A 457 -3.90 -5.00 -9.57
C ALA A 457 -4.48 -3.60 -9.31
N HIS A 458 -5.70 -3.54 -8.78
CA HIS A 458 -6.46 -2.32 -8.51
C HIS A 458 -6.82 -1.48 -9.76
N SER A 459 -6.66 -2.04 -10.96
CA SER A 459 -7.03 -1.35 -12.21
C SER A 459 -7.73 -2.28 -13.21
N PRO A 460 -8.45 -1.73 -14.22
CA PRO A 460 -9.02 -2.54 -15.30
C PRO A 460 -7.99 -3.23 -16.21
N ASP A 461 -6.69 -2.96 -16.02
CA ASP A 461 -5.57 -3.63 -16.68
C ASP A 461 -5.09 -4.87 -15.91
N GLU A 462 -5.70 -5.18 -14.79
CA GLU A 462 -5.38 -6.35 -13.97
C GLU A 462 -5.40 -7.64 -14.78
N ARG A 463 -4.35 -8.45 -14.60
CA ARG A 463 -4.17 -9.72 -15.30
C ARG A 463 -3.35 -10.70 -14.48
N ALA A 464 -3.71 -11.97 -14.57
CA ALA A 464 -3.02 -13.07 -13.91
C ALA A 464 -2.31 -13.96 -14.93
N SER A 465 -1.02 -14.29 -14.67
CA SER A 465 -0.25 -15.17 -15.57
C SER A 465 -0.63 -16.62 -15.39
N ILE A 466 -0.96 -17.30 -16.50
CA ILE A 466 -1.34 -18.72 -16.52
C ILE A 466 -0.14 -19.60 -16.21
N SER A 467 1.02 -19.32 -16.81
CA SER A 467 2.25 -20.10 -16.56
C SER A 467 2.74 -19.92 -15.12
N SER A 468 2.64 -18.71 -14.59
CA SER A 468 2.95 -18.44 -13.18
C SER A 468 1.99 -19.17 -12.23
N ALA A 469 0.69 -19.17 -12.50
CA ALA A 469 -0.29 -19.92 -11.70
C ALA A 469 0.02 -21.44 -11.69
N GLN A 470 0.55 -22.00 -12.79
CA GLN A 470 1.00 -23.38 -12.84
C GLN A 470 2.26 -23.64 -12.00
N LYS A 471 3.22 -22.71 -12.05
CA LYS A 471 4.45 -22.76 -11.22
C LYS A 471 4.08 -22.65 -9.73
N TYR A 472 3.29 -21.65 -9.38
CA TYR A 472 2.78 -21.41 -8.03
C TYR A 472 2.00 -22.62 -7.46
N TRP A 473 1.11 -23.22 -8.23
CA TRP A 473 0.35 -24.40 -7.78
C TRP A 473 1.27 -25.56 -7.40
N LYS A 474 2.29 -25.87 -8.24
CA LYS A 474 3.27 -26.92 -7.92
C LYS A 474 4.04 -26.58 -6.64
N PHE A 475 4.39 -25.31 -6.48
CA PHE A 475 5.10 -24.83 -5.29
C PHE A 475 4.26 -25.04 -4.03
N VAL A 476 3.00 -24.64 -4.04
CA VAL A 476 2.07 -24.87 -2.91
C VAL A 476 1.97 -26.36 -2.54
N LEU A 477 1.80 -27.24 -3.52
CA LEU A 477 1.68 -28.68 -3.25
C LEU A 477 2.92 -29.26 -2.59
N GLU A 478 4.11 -28.87 -3.02
CA GLU A 478 5.36 -29.28 -2.39
C GLU A 478 5.53 -28.70 -0.99
N ILE A 479 5.16 -27.44 -0.77
CA ILE A 479 5.17 -26.84 0.57
C ILE A 479 4.31 -27.64 1.53
N LEU A 480 3.04 -27.92 1.17
CA LEU A 480 2.12 -28.69 2.00
C LEU A 480 2.68 -30.07 2.41
N SER A 481 3.38 -30.72 1.48
CA SER A 481 4.00 -32.03 1.71
C SER A 481 5.23 -31.96 2.61
N ASN A 482 5.86 -30.78 2.73
CA ASN A 482 7.14 -30.58 3.44
C ASN A 482 7.01 -29.66 4.67
N ILE A 483 5.81 -29.36 5.14
CA ILE A 483 5.62 -28.61 6.39
C ILE A 483 6.42 -29.27 7.53
N PRO A 484 7.14 -28.51 8.37
CA PRO A 484 7.95 -29.05 9.46
C PRO A 484 7.18 -29.96 10.43
N VAL A 485 7.87 -30.91 11.04
CA VAL A 485 7.30 -31.75 12.10
C VAL A 485 7.14 -30.96 13.40
N LYS A 486 6.21 -31.40 14.26
CA LYS A 486 5.98 -30.82 15.60
C LYS A 486 7.19 -31.01 16.51
#